data_d727f0f1f8c5769d6b72cbb341b9a37a
#
_entry.id   d727f0f1f8c5769d6b72cbb341b9a37a
#
_cell.length_a   1.000
_cell.length_b   1.000
_cell.length_c   1.000
_cell.angle_alpha   90.00
_cell.angle_beta   90.00
_cell.angle_gamma   90.00
#
_symmetry.space_group_name_H-M   'P 1'
#
loop_
_entity.id
_entity.type
_entity.pdbx_description
1 polymer ?
#
loop_
_entity_poly.entity_id
_entity_poly.type
_entity_poly.pdbx_seq_one_letter_code
_entity_poly.pdbx_strand_id
1 'polypeptide(L)'
;MKLAIVAVGQKMPEWAQTAFDDYAKRFPPDLRLLCQTVKTEPRSGGKTAAQLMQAEAQRLTAAVAGACGKGCKVVALDERGTALSTRTLAEKLKQWQSDGDD
;
A
#
# COMPACT_ATOMS: atom_id res chain seq x y z
N MET A 1 10.94 0.28 -12.07
CA MET A 1 9.60 0.30 -11.44
C MET A 1 9.72 0.53 -9.96
N LYS A 2 8.81 1.28 -9.40
CA LYS A 2 8.74 1.54 -7.97
C LYS A 2 7.43 0.97 -7.43
N LEU A 3 7.51 0.19 -6.36
CA LEU A 3 6.35 -0.39 -5.70
C LEU A 3 6.19 0.23 -4.33
N ALA A 4 5.08 0.91 -4.09
CA ALA A 4 4.82 1.55 -2.82
C ALA A 4 3.63 0.90 -2.13
N ILE A 5 3.82 0.56 -0.86
CA ILE A 5 2.74 0.08 0.00
C ILE A 5 2.36 1.24 0.92
N VAL A 6 1.09 1.64 0.88
CA VAL A 6 0.56 2.71 1.73
C VAL A 6 -0.48 2.09 2.65
N ALA A 7 -0.30 2.22 3.93
CA ALA A 7 -1.15 1.56 4.92
C ALA A 7 -1.54 2.52 6.05
N VAL A 8 -2.72 2.29 6.62
CA VAL A 8 -3.18 3.00 7.81
C VAL A 8 -2.63 2.31 9.05
N GLY A 9 -1.97 3.06 9.93
CA GLY A 9 -1.38 2.54 11.14
C GLY A 9 0.03 3.07 11.31
N GLN A 10 0.43 3.33 12.55
CA GLN A 10 1.73 3.94 12.80
C GLN A 10 2.81 2.94 13.21
N LYS A 11 2.40 1.78 13.70
CA LYS A 11 3.35 0.82 14.25
C LYS A 11 2.85 -0.59 14.00
N MET A 12 3.68 -1.40 13.39
CA MET A 12 3.38 -2.81 13.28
C MET A 12 4.16 -3.60 14.34
N PRO A 13 3.68 -4.79 14.73
CA PRO A 13 4.40 -5.64 15.67
C PRO A 13 5.83 -5.92 15.18
N GLU A 14 6.75 -6.11 16.12
CA GLU A 14 8.16 -6.35 15.79
C GLU A 14 8.34 -7.53 14.84
N TRP A 15 7.61 -8.61 15.06
CA TRP A 15 7.70 -9.78 14.18
C TRP A 15 7.27 -9.47 12.74
N ALA A 16 6.25 -8.61 12.58
CA ALA A 16 5.78 -8.20 11.26
C ALA A 16 6.79 -7.30 10.57
N GLN A 17 7.41 -6.39 11.31
CA GLN A 17 8.44 -5.51 10.78
C GLN A 17 9.66 -6.33 10.34
N THR A 18 10.06 -7.31 11.13
CA THR A 18 11.19 -8.19 10.80
C THR A 18 10.91 -8.98 9.53
N ALA A 19 9.70 -9.53 9.41
CA ALA A 19 9.31 -10.27 8.21
C ALA A 19 9.28 -9.37 6.98
N PHE A 20 8.73 -8.17 7.12
CA PHE A 20 8.69 -7.20 6.03
C PHE A 20 10.10 -6.85 5.55
N ASP A 21 10.99 -6.55 6.48
CA ASP A 21 12.37 -6.18 6.14
C ASP A 21 13.09 -7.32 5.42
N ASP A 22 12.87 -8.56 5.86
CA ASP A 22 13.46 -9.73 5.23
C ASP A 22 13.01 -9.89 3.79
N TYR A 23 11.70 -9.75 3.54
CA TYR A 23 11.17 -9.84 2.17
C TYR A 23 11.59 -8.64 1.31
N ALA A 24 11.65 -7.45 1.90
CA ALA A 24 12.03 -6.25 1.17
C ALA A 24 13.46 -6.33 0.62
N LYS A 25 14.35 -6.97 1.36
CA LYS A 25 15.75 -7.17 0.93
C LYS A 25 15.88 -8.03 -0.33
N ARG A 26 14.87 -8.84 -0.63
CA ARG A 26 14.88 -9.74 -1.78
C ARG A 26 14.50 -9.06 -3.08
N PHE A 27 14.05 -7.81 -3.02
CA PHE A 27 13.65 -7.07 -4.20
C PHE A 27 14.89 -6.59 -4.97
N PRO A 28 14.90 -6.76 -6.31
CA PRO A 28 16.04 -6.30 -7.10
C PRO A 28 16.09 -4.77 -7.20
N PRO A 29 17.24 -4.18 -7.57
CA PRO A 29 17.37 -2.73 -7.66
C PRO A 29 16.39 -2.04 -8.62
N ASP A 30 15.94 -2.76 -9.66
CA ASP A 30 15.01 -2.22 -10.64
C ASP A 30 13.54 -2.30 -10.19
N LEU A 31 13.28 -2.91 -9.04
CA LEU A 31 11.95 -2.98 -8.45
C LEU A 31 12.05 -2.59 -6.97
N ARG A 32 11.99 -1.30 -6.71
CA ARG A 32 12.14 -0.78 -5.34
C ARG A 32 10.85 -0.90 -4.58
N LEU A 33 10.92 -1.41 -3.36
CA LEU A 33 9.78 -1.52 -2.46
C LEU A 33 9.88 -0.44 -1.39
N LEU A 34 8.84 0.37 -1.28
CA LEU A 34 8.71 1.41 -0.27
C LEU A 34 7.47 1.14 0.57
N CYS A 35 7.56 1.42 1.85
CA CYS A 35 6.41 1.31 2.74
C CYS A 35 6.19 2.65 3.45
N GLN A 36 4.98 3.17 3.35
CA GLN A 36 4.59 4.42 3.97
C GLN A 36 3.33 4.18 4.78
N THR A 37 3.33 4.64 6.03
CA THR A 37 2.16 4.55 6.88
C THR A 37 1.53 5.91 7.09
N VAL A 38 0.21 5.94 7.28
CA VAL A 38 -0.51 7.16 7.62
C VAL A 38 -1.19 6.97 8.97
N LYS A 39 -1.45 8.07 9.66
CA LYS A 39 -2.06 8.03 10.98
C LYS A 39 -3.48 7.49 10.92
N THR A 40 -3.82 6.68 11.91
CA THR A 40 -5.21 6.29 12.11
C THR A 40 -6.00 7.50 12.61
N GLU A 41 -7.28 7.55 12.26
CA GLU A 41 -8.16 8.59 12.78
C GLU A 41 -8.54 8.26 14.23
N PRO A 42 -8.42 9.23 15.16
CA PRO A 42 -8.83 8.98 16.54
C PRO A 42 -10.31 8.58 16.61
N ARG A 43 -10.60 7.54 17.36
CA ARG A 43 -11.96 7.01 17.50
C ARG A 43 -12.73 7.64 18.66
N SER A 44 -12.27 8.79 19.11
CA SER A 44 -12.93 9.61 20.13
C SER A 44 -13.66 10.77 19.47
N GLY A 45 -14.59 11.39 20.16
CA GLY A 45 -15.28 12.59 19.68
C GLY A 45 -16.57 12.35 18.90
N GLY A 46 -17.17 11.17 19.00
CA GLY A 46 -18.50 10.92 18.45
C GLY A 46 -18.57 10.76 16.93
N LYS A 47 -17.46 10.55 16.25
CA LYS A 47 -17.47 10.32 14.81
C LYS A 47 -18.03 8.94 14.47
N THR A 48 -18.81 8.88 13.39
CA THR A 48 -19.33 7.61 12.90
C THR A 48 -18.22 6.82 12.22
N ALA A 49 -18.44 5.49 12.06
CA ALA A 49 -17.50 4.65 11.33
C ALA A 49 -17.29 5.17 9.91
N ALA A 50 -18.34 5.65 9.24
CA ALA A 50 -18.22 6.20 7.90
C ALA A 50 -17.33 7.44 7.86
N GLN A 51 -17.45 8.32 8.86
CA GLN A 51 -16.61 9.51 8.95
C GLN A 51 -15.15 9.15 9.19
N LEU A 52 -14.88 8.14 10.03
CA LEU A 52 -13.53 7.67 10.30
C LEU A 52 -12.91 7.07 9.03
N MET A 53 -13.67 6.24 8.33
CA MET A 53 -13.20 5.63 7.08
C MET A 53 -12.91 6.68 6.02
N GLN A 54 -13.75 7.71 5.91
CA GLN A 54 -13.53 8.77 4.93
C GLN A 54 -12.26 9.57 5.26
N ALA A 55 -12.03 9.88 6.53
CA ALA A 55 -10.83 10.61 6.95
C ALA A 55 -9.56 9.80 6.65
N GLU A 56 -9.58 8.51 6.93
CA GLU A 56 -8.45 7.63 6.63
C GLU A 56 -8.25 7.47 5.12
N ALA A 57 -9.33 7.40 4.35
CA ALA A 57 -9.26 7.33 2.89
C ALA A 57 -8.61 8.58 2.30
N GLN A 58 -8.92 9.75 2.84
CA GLN A 58 -8.29 10.99 2.40
C GLN A 58 -6.79 10.99 2.66
N ARG A 59 -6.37 10.47 3.82
CA ARG A 59 -4.95 10.35 4.15
C ARG A 59 -4.23 9.38 3.22
N LEU A 60 -4.86 8.25 2.91
CA LEU A 60 -4.30 7.29 1.97
C LEU A 60 -4.17 7.89 0.58
N THR A 61 -5.19 8.60 0.10
CA THR A 61 -5.17 9.24 -1.21
C THR A 61 -4.06 10.27 -1.31
N ALA A 62 -3.89 11.10 -0.28
CA ALA A 62 -2.83 12.10 -0.24
C ALA A 62 -1.44 11.44 -0.24
N ALA A 63 -1.28 10.36 0.52
CA ALA A 63 -0.01 9.64 0.58
C ALA A 63 0.33 8.99 -0.76
N VAL A 64 -0.66 8.43 -1.44
CA VAL A 64 -0.46 7.84 -2.78
C VAL A 64 -0.03 8.91 -3.77
N ALA A 65 -0.68 10.06 -3.76
CA ALA A 65 -0.33 11.17 -4.65
C ALA A 65 1.10 11.65 -4.39
N GLY A 66 1.51 11.72 -3.12
CA GLY A 66 2.87 12.11 -2.77
C GLY A 66 3.93 11.08 -3.11
N ALA A 67 3.55 9.80 -3.08
CA ALA A 67 4.50 8.72 -3.32
C ALA A 67 4.82 8.51 -4.80
N CYS A 68 3.84 8.63 -5.68
CA CYS A 68 4.06 8.29 -7.09
C CYS A 68 3.54 9.31 -8.10
N GLY A 69 2.90 10.38 -7.66
CA GLY A 69 2.43 11.40 -8.59
C GLY A 69 1.28 10.92 -9.47
N LYS A 70 1.19 11.52 -10.65
CA LYS A 70 0.12 11.21 -11.62
C LYS A 70 0.50 10.01 -12.47
N GLY A 71 -0.50 9.23 -12.86
CA GLY A 71 -0.32 8.15 -13.82
C GLY A 71 0.15 6.84 -13.24
N CYS A 72 0.28 6.73 -11.92
CA CYS A 72 0.63 5.46 -11.32
C CYS A 72 -0.59 4.55 -11.21
N LYS A 73 -0.33 3.25 -11.24
CA LYS A 73 -1.37 2.25 -11.05
C LYS A 73 -1.62 2.04 -9.57
N VAL A 74 -2.86 2.10 -9.14
CA VAL A 74 -3.25 1.95 -7.74
C VAL A 74 -4.00 0.64 -7.57
N VAL A 75 -3.57 -0.15 -6.60
CA VAL A 75 -4.24 -1.41 -6.24
C VAL A 75 -4.72 -1.28 -4.79
N ALA A 76 -6.03 -1.40 -4.60
CA ALA A 76 -6.61 -1.38 -3.27
C ALA A 76 -6.75 -2.79 -2.74
N LEU A 77 -6.24 -3.04 -1.53
CA LEU A 77 -6.37 -4.33 -0.87
C LEU A 77 -7.59 -4.29 0.05
N ASP A 78 -8.63 -5.04 -0.31
CA ASP A 78 -9.90 -5.06 0.41
C ASP A 78 -10.37 -6.52 0.48
N GLU A 79 -10.95 -6.90 1.61
CA GLU A 79 -11.52 -8.24 1.78
C GLU A 79 -12.60 -8.58 0.75
N ARG A 80 -13.26 -7.56 0.20
CA ARG A 80 -14.29 -7.70 -0.83
C ARG A 80 -13.75 -7.67 -2.24
N GLY A 81 -12.45 -7.55 -2.39
CA GLY A 81 -11.81 -7.52 -3.69
C GLY A 81 -11.71 -8.90 -4.33
N THR A 82 -11.22 -8.93 -5.54
CA THR A 82 -10.98 -10.18 -6.27
C THR A 82 -9.78 -10.91 -5.66
N ALA A 83 -9.95 -12.18 -5.32
CA ALA A 83 -8.87 -12.98 -4.79
C ALA A 83 -7.84 -13.28 -5.88
N LEU A 84 -6.57 -13.05 -5.57
CA LEU A 84 -5.47 -13.34 -6.48
C LEU A 84 -4.48 -14.28 -5.81
N SER A 85 -3.99 -15.25 -6.56
CA SER A 85 -2.87 -16.06 -6.09
C SER A 85 -1.57 -15.26 -6.18
N THR A 86 -0.55 -15.70 -5.44
CA THR A 86 0.78 -15.09 -5.52
C THR A 86 1.29 -15.10 -6.96
N ARG A 87 1.07 -16.19 -7.68
CA ARG A 87 1.48 -16.32 -9.07
C ARG A 87 0.80 -15.31 -9.98
N THR A 88 -0.52 -15.16 -9.84
CA THR A 88 -1.30 -14.22 -10.63
C THR A 88 -0.87 -12.78 -10.36
N LEU A 89 -0.63 -12.44 -9.10
CA LEU A 89 -0.14 -11.11 -8.75
C LEU A 89 1.23 -10.84 -9.36
N ALA A 90 2.13 -11.84 -9.32
CA ALA A 90 3.45 -11.71 -9.92
C ALA A 90 3.37 -11.47 -11.42
N GLU A 91 2.45 -12.16 -12.09
CA GLU A 91 2.23 -11.97 -13.53
C GLU A 91 1.72 -10.56 -13.83
N LYS A 92 0.82 -10.03 -13.02
CA LYS A 92 0.33 -8.66 -13.18
C LYS A 92 1.44 -7.64 -12.96
N LEU A 93 2.28 -7.82 -11.97
CA LEU A 93 3.42 -6.94 -11.72
C LEU A 93 4.38 -6.93 -12.90
N LYS A 94 4.65 -8.10 -13.46
CA LYS A 94 5.52 -8.22 -14.64
C LYS A 94 4.92 -7.49 -15.83
N GLN A 95 3.60 -7.61 -16.04
CA GLN A 95 2.89 -6.92 -17.11
C GLN A 95 2.97 -5.41 -16.93
N TRP A 96 2.72 -4.91 -15.73
CA TRP A 96 2.78 -3.47 -15.45
C TRP A 96 4.19 -2.93 -15.64
N GLN A 97 5.20 -3.69 -15.24
CA GLN A 97 6.58 -3.30 -15.44
C GLN A 97 6.92 -3.22 -16.93
N SER A 98 6.43 -4.18 -17.72
CA SER A 98 6.59 -4.20 -19.17
C SER A 98 5.89 -3.03 -19.85
N ASP A 99 4.74 -2.60 -19.30
CA ASP A 99 3.98 -1.47 -19.83
C ASP A 99 4.56 -0.11 -19.41
N GLY A 100 5.60 -0.10 -18.58
CA GLY A 100 6.22 1.12 -18.11
C GLY A 100 5.51 1.78 -16.94
N ASP A 101 4.60 1.09 -16.29
CA ASP A 101 3.92 1.60 -15.10
C ASP A 101 4.90 1.69 -13.91
N ASP A 102 4.74 2.73 -13.12
CA ASP A 102 5.50 2.93 -11.88
C ASP A 102 4.60 2.83 -10.66
#